data_b15a43e7b48db0fc8cc1b6540b6f9c30
#
_entry.id   b15a43e7b48db0fc8cc1b6540b6f9c30
#
_cell.length_a   1.000
_cell.length_b   1.000
_cell.length_c   1.000
_cell.angle_alpha   90.00
_cell.angle_beta   90.00
_cell.angle_gamma   90.00
#
_symmetry.space_group_name_H-M   'P 1'
#
loop_
_entity.id
_entity.type
_entity.pdbx_description
1 polymer ?
#
loop_
_entity_poly.entity_id
_entity_poly.type
_entity_poly.pdbx_seq_one_letter_code
_entity_poly.pdbx_strand_id
1 'polypeptide(L)'
;MEIVTSVICYMLYPTSFERPVPPDTFWGKFMKLIYHGSYKGVNCAPSLHCSSCFLVIWISCVCPGMEMWIRIFTAAVAVLIVASTMTTKQHTVVDVVTAIPLCIFCKIIGEIFANQYFSAILGFVG
;
A
#
# COMPACT_ATOMS: atom_id res chain seq x y z
N MET A 1 7.46 -8.89 3.29
CA MET A 1 7.87 -8.89 1.88
C MET A 1 7.62 -7.54 1.22
N GLU A 2 6.43 -6.96 1.34
CA GLU A 2 6.04 -5.69 0.69
C GLU A 2 6.99 -4.52 1.03
N ILE A 3 7.29 -4.31 2.32
CA ILE A 3 8.21 -3.25 2.77
C ILE A 3 9.60 -3.43 2.15
N VAL A 4 10.13 -4.65 2.16
CA VAL A 4 11.47 -4.94 1.62
C VAL A 4 11.51 -4.66 0.12
N THR A 5 10.50 -5.11 -0.64
CA THR A 5 10.41 -4.88 -2.07
C THR A 5 10.29 -3.39 -2.39
N SER A 6 9.47 -2.65 -1.64
CA SER A 6 9.32 -1.20 -1.79
C SER A 6 10.62 -0.46 -1.49
N VAL A 7 11.34 -0.85 -0.43
CA VAL A 7 12.66 -0.25 -0.10
C VAL A 7 13.66 -0.51 -1.22
N ILE A 8 13.70 -1.71 -1.79
CA ILE A 8 14.56 -2.02 -2.94
C ILE A 8 14.19 -1.15 -4.13
N CYS A 9 12.90 -0.99 -4.46
CA CYS A 9 12.45 -0.11 -5.53
C CYS A 9 12.88 1.34 -5.29
N TYR A 10 12.77 1.85 -4.05
CA TYR A 10 13.20 3.21 -3.69
C TYR A 10 14.71 3.41 -3.79
N MET A 11 15.50 2.37 -3.49
CA MET A 11 16.95 2.42 -3.63
C MET A 11 17.40 2.42 -5.10
N LEU A 12 16.67 1.68 -5.96
CA LEU A 12 16.98 1.58 -7.40
C LEU A 12 16.45 2.78 -8.19
N TYR A 13 15.28 3.30 -7.80
CA TYR A 13 14.60 4.40 -8.48
C TYR A 13 14.05 5.40 -7.46
N PRO A 14 14.88 6.30 -6.92
CA PRO A 14 14.42 7.35 -6.02
C PRO A 14 13.51 8.31 -6.79
N THR A 15 12.22 8.29 -6.48
CA THR A 15 11.24 9.20 -7.05
C THR A 15 11.02 10.37 -6.09
N SER A 16 11.03 11.59 -6.61
CA SER A 16 10.70 12.80 -5.85
C SER A 16 9.58 13.56 -6.53
N PHE A 17 8.70 14.13 -5.75
CA PHE A 17 7.59 14.94 -6.22
C PHE A 17 7.57 16.27 -5.46
N GLU A 18 7.55 17.39 -6.20
CA GLU A 18 7.36 18.71 -5.60
C GLU A 18 5.92 18.89 -5.17
N ARG A 19 5.71 19.08 -3.88
CA ARG A 19 4.38 19.31 -3.33
C ARG A 19 3.98 20.76 -3.50
N PRO A 20 2.74 21.04 -3.93
CA PRO A 20 2.24 22.41 -3.99
C PRO A 20 2.18 23.01 -2.59
N VAL A 21 2.53 24.30 -2.51
CA VAL A 21 2.45 25.03 -1.24
C VAL A 21 0.97 25.16 -0.83
N PRO A 22 0.59 24.68 0.36
CA PRO A 22 -0.80 24.79 0.80
C PRO A 22 -1.18 26.24 1.05
N PRO A 23 -2.42 26.66 0.70
CA PRO A 23 -2.90 28.01 0.97
C PRO A 23 -3.01 28.27 2.49
N ASP A 24 -2.96 29.54 2.92
CA ASP A 24 -3.07 29.94 4.33
C ASP A 24 -4.52 29.93 4.83
N THR A 25 -5.22 28.80 4.60
CA THR A 25 -6.56 28.52 5.10
C THR A 25 -6.50 27.51 6.25
N PHE A 26 -7.60 27.31 6.98
CA PHE A 26 -7.70 26.29 8.02
C PHE A 26 -7.29 24.90 7.49
N TRP A 27 -7.79 24.52 6.33
CA TRP A 27 -7.45 23.27 5.64
C TRP A 27 -5.98 23.25 5.18
N GLY A 28 -5.46 24.40 4.76
CA GLY A 28 -4.05 24.52 4.38
C GLY A 28 -3.10 24.33 5.56
N LYS A 29 -3.48 24.79 6.77
CA LYS A 29 -2.70 24.52 8.01
C LYS A 29 -2.70 23.02 8.34
N PHE A 30 -3.83 22.36 8.17
CA PHE A 30 -3.94 20.91 8.35
C PHE A 30 -3.08 20.15 7.33
N MET A 31 -3.08 20.61 6.06
CA MET A 31 -2.20 20.05 5.02
C MET A 31 -0.70 20.29 5.33
N LYS A 32 -0.34 21.45 5.88
CA LYS A 32 1.05 21.72 6.33
C LYS A 32 1.48 20.75 7.41
N LEU A 33 0.59 20.42 8.36
CA LEU A 33 0.85 19.44 9.41
C LEU A 33 1.10 18.05 8.83
N ILE A 34 0.25 17.61 7.88
CA ILE A 34 0.42 16.32 7.18
C ILE A 34 1.75 16.30 6.42
N TYR A 35 2.08 17.38 5.71
CA TYR A 35 3.34 17.47 4.96
C TYR A 35 4.57 17.51 5.85
N HIS A 36 4.46 18.07 7.05
CA HIS A 36 5.56 18.09 8.04
C HIS A 36 5.84 16.67 8.57
N GLY A 37 4.80 15.87 8.79
CA GLY A 37 4.95 14.46 9.22
C GLY A 37 5.44 13.51 8.12
N SER A 38 5.32 13.91 6.86
CA SER A 38 5.65 13.12 5.68
C SER A 38 6.88 13.70 4.99
N TYR A 39 8.02 13.00 5.12
CA TYR A 39 9.34 13.47 4.69
C TYR A 39 9.35 13.91 3.21
N LYS A 40 9.63 15.19 2.94
CA LYS A 40 9.97 15.89 1.68
C LYS A 40 9.51 15.33 0.32
N GLY A 41 8.45 14.49 0.26
CA GLY A 41 7.97 13.93 -1.02
C GLY A 41 8.97 13.04 -1.75
N VAL A 42 9.89 12.41 -1.04
CA VAL A 42 10.87 11.45 -1.57
C VAL A 42 10.30 10.04 -1.45
N ASN A 43 10.62 9.18 -2.43
CA ASN A 43 10.16 7.78 -2.48
C ASN A 43 8.63 7.63 -2.59
N CYS A 44 8.05 8.33 -3.56
CA CYS A 44 6.59 8.33 -3.74
C CYS A 44 6.08 7.10 -4.51
N ALA A 45 6.86 6.57 -5.45
CA ALA A 45 6.48 5.42 -6.27
C ALA A 45 7.41 4.21 -6.02
N PRO A 46 6.85 3.00 -5.90
CA PRO A 46 5.43 2.65 -5.78
C PRO A 46 4.86 3.00 -4.40
N SER A 47 3.57 3.37 -4.34
CA SER A 47 2.93 3.72 -3.07
C SER A 47 2.72 2.49 -2.18
N LEU A 48 3.41 2.45 -1.04
CA LEU A 48 3.24 1.41 -0.03
C LEU A 48 1.81 1.40 0.53
N HIS A 49 1.21 2.57 0.75
CA HIS A 49 -0.17 2.67 1.26
C HIS A 49 -1.18 2.06 0.27
N CYS A 50 -1.04 2.36 -1.02
CA CYS A 50 -1.93 1.81 -2.05
C CYS A 50 -1.72 0.30 -2.22
N SER A 51 -0.47 -0.15 -2.22
CA SER A 51 -0.14 -1.57 -2.33
C SER A 51 -0.70 -2.37 -1.15
N SER A 52 -0.52 -1.89 0.08
CA SER A 52 -1.10 -2.51 1.29
C SER A 52 -2.63 -2.54 1.24
N CYS A 53 -3.28 -1.47 0.77
CA CYS A 53 -4.73 -1.45 0.60
C CYS A 53 -5.21 -2.52 -0.40
N PHE A 54 -4.51 -2.68 -1.53
CA PHE A 54 -4.84 -3.71 -2.51
C PHE A 54 -4.65 -5.12 -1.96
N LEU A 55 -3.57 -5.37 -1.20
CA LEU A 55 -3.35 -6.65 -0.54
C LEU A 55 -4.44 -6.95 0.49
N VAL A 56 -4.83 -5.98 1.30
CA VAL A 56 -5.89 -6.15 2.30
C VAL A 56 -7.23 -6.46 1.65
N ILE A 57 -7.59 -5.77 0.55
CA ILE A 57 -8.80 -6.09 -0.23
C ILE A 57 -8.71 -7.53 -0.76
N TRP A 58 -7.58 -7.90 -1.36
CA TRP A 58 -7.38 -9.23 -1.89
C TRP A 58 -7.54 -10.31 -0.80
N ILE A 59 -6.84 -10.17 0.32
CA ILE A 59 -6.89 -11.11 1.45
C ILE A 59 -8.33 -11.23 1.97
N SER A 60 -9.04 -10.12 2.14
CA SER A 60 -10.42 -10.13 2.60
C SER A 60 -11.37 -10.85 1.64
N CYS A 61 -11.10 -10.82 0.33
CA CYS A 61 -11.90 -11.54 -0.67
C CYS A 61 -11.64 -13.06 -0.66
N VAL A 62 -10.39 -13.47 -0.42
CA VAL A 62 -9.96 -14.87 -0.52
C VAL A 62 -10.09 -15.62 0.81
N CYS A 63 -10.06 -14.92 1.95
CA CYS A 63 -10.09 -15.53 3.28
C CYS A 63 -11.42 -16.30 3.50
N PRO A 64 -11.38 -17.63 3.70
CA PRO A 64 -12.57 -18.40 4.02
C PRO A 64 -13.05 -18.05 5.44
N GLY A 65 -14.37 -17.94 5.62
CA GLY A 65 -14.96 -17.65 6.94
C GLY A 65 -15.11 -16.16 7.28
N MET A 66 -14.64 -15.24 6.44
CA MET A 66 -14.88 -13.83 6.63
C MET A 66 -16.28 -13.45 6.15
N GLU A 67 -17.08 -12.84 7.02
CA GLU A 67 -18.46 -12.42 6.70
C GLU A 67 -18.49 -11.32 5.63
N MET A 68 -19.53 -11.33 4.80
CA MET A 68 -19.66 -10.43 3.65
C MET A 68 -19.60 -8.95 4.05
N TRP A 69 -20.23 -8.58 5.16
CA TRP A 69 -20.23 -7.19 5.64
C TRP A 69 -18.82 -6.70 6.03
N ILE A 70 -17.98 -7.59 6.60
CA ILE A 70 -16.58 -7.27 6.92
C ILE A 70 -15.79 -7.04 5.64
N ARG A 71 -16.00 -7.86 4.60
CA ARG A 71 -15.35 -7.69 3.29
C ARG A 71 -15.70 -6.34 2.66
N ILE A 72 -16.98 -5.98 2.66
CA ILE A 72 -17.46 -4.71 2.11
C ILE A 72 -16.88 -3.54 2.91
N PHE A 73 -16.90 -3.62 4.24
CA PHE A 73 -16.36 -2.58 5.09
C PHE A 73 -14.85 -2.38 4.86
N THR A 74 -14.09 -3.48 4.82
CA THR A 74 -12.64 -3.44 4.57
C THR A 74 -12.31 -2.85 3.20
N ALA A 75 -13.05 -3.24 2.15
CA ALA A 75 -12.88 -2.68 0.82
C ALA A 75 -13.21 -1.17 0.79
N ALA A 76 -14.30 -0.76 1.43
CA ALA A 76 -14.69 0.66 1.51
C ALA A 76 -13.62 1.50 2.21
N VAL A 77 -13.11 1.03 3.35
CA VAL A 77 -12.04 1.73 4.09
C VAL A 77 -10.76 1.81 3.25
N ALA A 78 -10.36 0.73 2.59
CA ALA A 78 -9.17 0.72 1.73
C ALA A 78 -9.29 1.71 0.56
N VAL A 79 -10.46 1.76 -0.10
CA VAL A 79 -10.72 2.73 -1.17
C VAL A 79 -10.66 4.17 -0.63
N LEU A 80 -11.23 4.44 0.54
CA LEU A 80 -11.17 5.75 1.19
C LEU A 80 -9.73 6.16 1.52
N ILE A 81 -8.89 5.23 1.97
CA ILE A 81 -7.46 5.50 2.21
C ILE A 81 -6.76 5.88 0.91
N VAL A 82 -6.94 5.11 -0.16
CA VAL A 82 -6.35 5.43 -1.47
C VAL A 82 -6.83 6.78 -1.98
N ALA A 83 -8.14 7.07 -1.91
CA ALA A 83 -8.69 8.37 -2.29
C ALA A 83 -8.11 9.52 -1.45
N SER A 84 -7.96 9.32 -0.14
CA SER A 84 -7.36 10.30 0.78
C SER A 84 -5.91 10.61 0.41
N THR A 85 -5.10 9.61 0.08
CA THR A 85 -3.69 9.82 -0.32
C THR A 85 -3.57 10.62 -1.62
N MET A 86 -4.51 10.45 -2.54
CA MET A 86 -4.57 11.22 -3.78
C MET A 86 -5.06 12.66 -3.54
N THR A 87 -6.10 12.85 -2.73
CA THR A 87 -6.66 14.18 -2.44
C THR A 87 -5.71 15.04 -1.62
N THR A 88 -4.95 14.44 -0.72
CA THR A 88 -3.89 15.13 0.05
C THR A 88 -2.61 15.35 -0.76
N LYS A 89 -2.61 15.00 -2.05
CA LYS A 89 -1.44 15.13 -2.95
C LYS A 89 -0.16 14.51 -2.38
N GLN A 90 -0.30 13.46 -1.61
CA GLN A 90 0.85 12.69 -1.12
C GLN A 90 1.37 11.73 -2.20
N HIS A 91 0.46 11.25 -3.06
CA HIS A 91 0.75 10.36 -4.17
C HIS A 91 0.09 10.83 -5.46
N THR A 92 0.72 10.49 -6.57
CA THR A 92 0.18 10.71 -7.92
C THR A 92 -0.57 9.47 -8.41
N VAL A 93 -1.36 9.63 -9.48
CA VAL A 93 -2.02 8.48 -10.13
C VAL A 93 -1.01 7.41 -10.56
N VAL A 94 0.19 7.83 -10.97
CA VAL A 94 1.28 6.93 -11.37
C VAL A 94 1.72 6.05 -10.20
N ASP A 95 1.78 6.60 -8.99
CA ASP A 95 2.17 5.87 -7.78
C ASP A 95 1.15 4.78 -7.44
N VAL A 96 -0.14 5.06 -7.66
CA VAL A 96 -1.22 4.08 -7.47
C VAL A 96 -1.14 2.97 -8.52
N VAL A 97 -0.91 3.32 -9.78
CA VAL A 97 -0.78 2.35 -10.88
C VAL A 97 0.43 1.45 -10.68
N THR A 98 1.57 2.00 -10.25
CA THR A 98 2.78 1.22 -9.96
C THR A 98 2.66 0.35 -8.71
N ALA A 99 1.74 0.64 -7.80
CA ALA A 99 1.45 -0.20 -6.65
C ALA A 99 0.75 -1.53 -7.03
N ILE A 100 0.04 -1.58 -8.16
CA ILE A 100 -0.65 -2.80 -8.63
C ILE A 100 0.34 -3.93 -8.93
N PRO A 101 1.35 -3.75 -9.81
CA PRO A 101 2.33 -4.81 -10.06
C PRO A 101 3.11 -5.19 -8.80
N LEU A 102 3.41 -4.25 -7.91
CA LEU A 102 4.03 -4.55 -6.62
C LEU A 102 3.15 -5.47 -5.76
N CYS A 103 1.85 -5.17 -5.67
CA CYS A 103 0.89 -6.00 -4.94
C CYS A 103 0.83 -7.43 -5.51
N ILE A 104 0.75 -7.57 -6.84
CA ILE A 104 0.72 -8.87 -7.52
C ILE A 104 2.01 -9.65 -7.25
N PHE A 105 3.16 -9.01 -7.35
CA PHE A 105 4.46 -9.62 -7.08
C PHE A 105 4.57 -10.11 -5.64
N CYS A 106 4.21 -9.27 -4.66
CA CYS A 106 4.22 -9.63 -3.25
C CYS A 106 3.26 -10.78 -2.93
N LYS A 107 2.09 -10.81 -3.60
CA LYS A 107 1.14 -11.90 -3.48
C LYS A 107 1.74 -13.23 -3.96
N ILE A 108 2.27 -13.25 -5.18
CA ILE A 108 2.84 -14.48 -5.78
C ILE A 108 3.97 -15.03 -4.91
N ILE A 109 4.89 -14.17 -4.50
CA ILE A 109 5.99 -14.57 -3.62
C ILE A 109 5.47 -15.05 -2.28
N GLY A 110 4.50 -14.36 -1.69
CA GLY A 110 3.88 -14.77 -0.43
C GLY A 110 3.25 -16.16 -0.50
N GLU A 111 2.55 -16.48 -1.60
CA GLU A 111 1.95 -17.79 -1.84
C GLU A 111 3.01 -18.88 -2.01
N ILE A 112 4.09 -18.61 -2.74
CA ILE A 112 5.20 -19.56 -2.91
C ILE A 112 5.83 -19.89 -1.56
N PHE A 113 6.15 -18.88 -0.75
CA PHE A 113 6.72 -19.10 0.58
C PHE A 113 5.74 -19.81 1.52
N ALA A 114 4.46 -19.44 1.52
CA ALA A 114 3.45 -20.09 2.35
C ALA A 114 3.33 -21.59 1.99
N ASN A 115 3.30 -21.93 0.71
CA ASN A 115 3.22 -23.31 0.26
C ASN A 115 4.49 -24.11 0.62
N GLN A 116 5.68 -23.52 0.51
CA GLN A 116 6.92 -24.16 0.92
C GLN A 116 6.98 -24.42 2.43
N TYR A 117 6.59 -23.43 3.25
CA TYR A 117 6.53 -23.57 4.69
C TYR A 117 5.51 -24.62 5.11
N PHE A 118 4.33 -24.63 4.49
CA PHE A 118 3.27 -25.58 4.80
C PHE A 118 3.68 -27.02 4.43
N SER A 119 4.30 -27.22 3.28
CA SER A 119 4.82 -28.53 2.86
C SER A 119 5.97 -29.01 3.74
N ALA A 120 6.85 -28.11 4.18
CA ALA A 120 7.94 -28.44 5.11
C ALA A 120 7.42 -28.87 6.49
N ILE A 121 6.39 -28.18 7.03
CA ILE A 121 5.76 -28.53 8.30
C ILE A 121 5.04 -29.88 8.20
N LEU A 122 4.29 -30.13 7.14
CA LEU A 122 3.61 -31.40 6.93
C LEU A 122 4.59 -32.57 6.71
N GLY A 123 5.72 -32.33 6.06
CA GLY A 123 6.77 -33.33 5.90
C GLY A 123 7.54 -33.63 7.18
N PHE A 124 7.44 -32.80 8.23
CA PHE A 124 8.08 -33.01 9.52
C PHE A 124 7.14 -33.74 10.51
N VAL A 125 5.84 -33.76 10.26
CA VAL A 125 4.80 -34.38 11.12
C VAL A 125 4.41 -35.79 10.62
N GLY A 126 4.86 -36.23 9.45
CA GLY A 126 4.70 -37.57 8.88
C GLY A 126 5.96 -38.37 9.00
#